data_d1544788dc68a8784af7607610205191
#
_entry.id   d1544788dc68a8784af7607610205191
#
_cell.length_a   1.000
_cell.length_b   1.000
_cell.length_c   1.000
_cell.angle_alpha   90.00
_cell.angle_beta   90.00
_cell.angle_gamma   90.00
#
_symmetry.space_group_name_H-M   'P 1'
#
loop_
_entity.id
_entity.type
_entity.pdbx_description
1 polymer ?
#
loop_
_entity_poly.entity_id
_entity_poly.type
_entity_poly.pdbx_seq_one_letter_code
_entity_poly.pdbx_strand_id
1 'polypeptide(L)'
;MRLVQVLIPEGNRQPVLRALDDQGIDYAVFDETGRGEFEAMVQFPVPPTGVEPVLEDLRAAGVSESAYTIVLPTETVVSERIVALEALYPGDRLSREELKANAQSLAPELLTYFAFIVLSTVIATGGLLLDSAATIIGAMVVAPLMGPAITASAGSVLADRDLAARGIALQVTGLVLAIVVAAAAGALLRGTVIIPPGTDIRTIPQILERTSPDFLSLFIAFGSGIAGAISVSRGSGSTLVGVAIAVALIPPAATAGLGIAWGFSGVAASATVLVLVNLLSINLSALAIFWFSGYRPERRTHRDSARSSVLRRGAVLVVALVGLSVVLGLVTFASYQTTTFEQQATAETERFFDEAALSAYELEAVEVDYDTQDILLGNDPAVSAVVGRPNATGIPPDTATQLDRRIERATGRDPAVRVSFVVAQETEPIPPTTGTSTGVRVEADRGGASRTTVAVGSEYENSRGAITPTSPVRP
;
A
#
# COMPACT_ATOMS: atom_id res chain seq x y z
N MET A 1 8.11 -4.22 31.39
CA MET A 1 9.36 -4.10 32.20
C MET A 1 10.57 -4.46 31.35
N ARG A 2 11.72 -3.91 31.71
CA ARG A 2 13.03 -4.23 31.13
C ARG A 2 13.99 -4.66 32.23
N LEU A 3 14.78 -5.67 31.96
CA LEU A 3 15.91 -6.06 32.79
C LEU A 3 17.17 -5.43 32.20
N VAL A 4 17.77 -4.52 32.94
CA VAL A 4 18.98 -3.79 32.50
C VAL A 4 20.19 -4.40 33.20
N GLN A 5 21.23 -4.69 32.43
CA GLN A 5 22.51 -5.15 32.92
C GLN A 5 23.58 -4.14 32.46
N VAL A 6 24.40 -3.65 33.39
CA VAL A 6 25.45 -2.67 33.11
C VAL A 6 26.76 -3.13 33.73
N LEU A 7 27.83 -3.18 32.95
CA LEU A 7 29.20 -3.36 33.46
C LEU A 7 29.71 -2.06 34.05
N ILE A 8 30.16 -2.11 35.29
CA ILE A 8 30.66 -0.96 36.05
C ILE A 8 32.17 -0.88 35.91
N PRO A 9 32.69 0.24 35.35
CA PRO A 9 34.14 0.44 35.29
C PRO A 9 34.79 0.48 36.66
N GLU A 10 36.08 0.11 36.77
CA GLU A 10 36.84 0.17 38.00
C GLU A 10 36.74 1.53 38.68
N GLY A 11 36.51 1.55 39.99
CA GLY A 11 36.39 2.77 40.80
C GLY A 11 35.04 3.47 40.78
N ASN A 12 34.09 3.02 39.97
CA ASN A 12 32.76 3.66 39.83
C ASN A 12 31.60 2.88 40.51
N ARG A 13 31.88 1.77 41.20
CA ARG A 13 30.86 0.93 41.86
C ARG A 13 29.99 1.74 42.83
N GLN A 14 30.61 2.47 43.76
CA GLN A 14 29.88 3.20 44.79
C GLN A 14 29.00 4.35 44.22
N PRO A 15 29.51 5.19 43.29
CA PRO A 15 28.68 6.18 42.63
C PRO A 15 27.47 5.61 41.87
N VAL A 16 27.69 4.51 41.14
CA VAL A 16 26.64 3.83 40.36
C VAL A 16 25.54 3.25 41.26
N LEU A 17 25.93 2.55 42.34
CA LEU A 17 24.96 1.97 43.28
C LEU A 17 24.15 3.05 43.99
N ARG A 18 24.81 4.16 44.40
CA ARG A 18 24.08 5.31 44.99
C ARG A 18 23.07 5.91 44.03
N ALA A 19 23.36 6.01 42.75
CA ALA A 19 22.43 6.54 41.76
C ALA A 19 21.18 5.65 41.64
N LEU A 20 21.32 4.32 41.80
CA LEU A 20 20.18 3.39 41.82
C LEU A 20 19.40 3.47 43.15
N ASP A 21 20.11 3.58 44.28
CA ASP A 21 19.52 3.73 45.61
C ASP A 21 18.67 5.01 45.69
N ASP A 22 19.17 6.14 45.16
CA ASP A 22 18.51 7.44 45.16
C ASP A 22 17.18 7.41 44.35
N GLN A 23 17.07 6.52 43.36
CA GLN A 23 15.86 6.30 42.58
C GLN A 23 14.95 5.19 43.15
N GLY A 24 15.40 4.53 44.25
CA GLY A 24 14.64 3.44 44.88
C GLY A 24 14.55 2.18 44.01
N ILE A 25 15.51 1.96 43.13
CA ILE A 25 15.55 0.79 42.23
C ILE A 25 16.22 -0.37 42.93
N ASP A 26 15.55 -1.52 43.02
CA ASP A 26 16.15 -2.76 43.52
C ASP A 26 17.13 -3.32 42.48
N TYR A 27 18.31 -3.72 42.91
CA TYR A 27 19.34 -4.25 42.03
C TYR A 27 20.06 -5.47 42.62
N ALA A 28 20.65 -6.28 41.75
CA ALA A 28 21.63 -7.29 42.10
C ALA A 28 23.01 -6.91 41.57
N VAL A 29 24.05 -7.16 42.33
CA VAL A 29 25.45 -6.89 41.94
C VAL A 29 26.20 -8.20 41.85
N PHE A 30 26.93 -8.39 40.77
CA PHE A 30 27.78 -9.54 40.54
C PHE A 30 29.22 -9.03 40.38
N ASP A 31 30.15 -9.60 41.14
CA ASP A 31 31.56 -9.25 40.99
C ASP A 31 32.10 -9.77 39.67
N GLU A 32 32.76 -8.91 38.90
CA GLU A 32 33.32 -9.28 37.60
C GLU A 32 34.70 -9.97 37.82
N THR A 33 34.83 -11.15 37.22
CA THR A 33 36.09 -11.95 37.26
C THR A 33 36.64 -12.23 35.88
N GLY A 34 36.07 -11.61 34.83
CA GLY A 34 36.42 -11.83 33.44
C GLY A 34 37.64 -11.00 32.96
N ARG A 35 37.71 -10.81 31.66
CA ARG A 35 38.69 -9.95 30.99
C ARG A 35 38.07 -8.59 30.72
N GLY A 36 38.53 -7.55 31.35
CA GLY A 36 38.06 -6.19 31.08
C GLY A 36 38.44 -5.24 32.23
N GLU A 37 38.24 -3.95 32.01
CA GLU A 37 38.44 -2.89 32.99
C GLU A 37 37.16 -2.61 33.79
N PHE A 38 36.46 -3.71 34.21
CA PHE A 38 35.21 -3.63 34.96
C PHE A 38 35.37 -4.32 36.30
N GLU A 39 34.79 -3.75 37.36
CA GLU A 39 34.83 -4.34 38.70
C GLU A 39 33.56 -5.13 39.07
N ALA A 40 32.44 -4.81 38.46
CA ALA A 40 31.16 -5.47 38.75
C ALA A 40 30.17 -5.34 37.60
N MET A 41 29.17 -6.19 37.60
CA MET A 41 27.94 -6.07 36.79
C MET A 41 26.77 -5.77 37.73
N VAL A 42 26.00 -4.73 37.44
CA VAL A 42 24.73 -4.46 38.12
C VAL A 42 23.57 -4.84 37.23
N GLN A 43 22.58 -5.47 37.85
CA GLN A 43 21.35 -5.90 37.16
C GLN A 43 20.13 -5.38 37.92
N PHE A 44 19.21 -4.73 37.21
CA PHE A 44 18.01 -4.15 37.82
C PHE A 44 16.82 -4.13 36.86
N PRO A 45 15.58 -4.29 37.38
CA PRO A 45 14.37 -4.12 36.60
C PRO A 45 13.95 -2.65 36.57
N VAL A 46 13.47 -2.19 35.42
CA VAL A 46 12.96 -0.82 35.23
C VAL A 46 11.84 -0.79 34.20
N PRO A 47 10.83 0.10 34.30
CA PRO A 47 9.86 0.31 33.24
C PRO A 47 10.53 0.75 31.93
N PRO A 48 9.93 0.46 30.74
CA PRO A 48 10.57 0.83 29.47
C PRO A 48 10.92 2.32 29.37
N THR A 49 10.04 3.20 29.87
CA THR A 49 10.24 4.65 29.90
C THR A 49 11.30 5.12 30.90
N GLY A 50 11.63 4.30 31.90
CA GLY A 50 12.67 4.57 32.90
C GLY A 50 14.06 4.19 32.43
N VAL A 51 14.22 3.37 31.39
CA VAL A 51 15.55 2.92 30.92
C VAL A 51 16.46 4.11 30.57
N GLU A 52 15.96 5.06 29.77
CA GLU A 52 16.73 6.22 29.31
C GLU A 52 17.16 7.14 30.47
N PRO A 53 16.27 7.62 31.38
CA PRO A 53 16.66 8.43 32.52
C PRO A 53 17.66 7.73 33.45
N VAL A 54 17.42 6.45 33.80
CA VAL A 54 18.32 5.71 34.67
C VAL A 54 19.68 5.55 34.04
N LEU A 55 19.79 5.24 32.76
CA LEU A 55 21.08 5.16 32.07
C LEU A 55 21.79 6.53 31.99
N GLU A 56 21.05 7.65 31.85
CA GLU A 56 21.64 8.99 31.92
C GLU A 56 22.27 9.27 33.31
N ASP A 57 21.60 8.88 34.40
CA ASP A 57 22.09 9.03 35.75
C ASP A 57 23.32 8.12 36.04
N LEU A 58 23.29 6.89 35.53
CA LEU A 58 24.44 5.99 35.61
C LEU A 58 25.65 6.52 34.82
N ARG A 59 25.44 7.15 33.68
CA ARG A 59 26.47 7.83 32.90
C ARG A 59 27.03 9.02 33.66
N ALA A 60 26.17 9.79 34.33
CA ALA A 60 26.61 10.88 35.22
C ALA A 60 27.41 10.35 36.42
N ALA A 61 27.13 9.13 36.89
CA ALA A 61 27.88 8.45 37.96
C ALA A 61 29.16 7.77 37.49
N GLY A 62 29.55 7.89 36.22
CA GLY A 62 30.82 7.44 35.66
C GLY A 62 30.77 6.19 34.77
N VAL A 63 29.59 5.71 34.42
CA VAL A 63 29.47 4.66 33.40
C VAL A 63 29.70 5.28 32.02
N SER A 64 30.68 4.77 31.29
CA SER A 64 31.01 5.25 29.94
C SER A 64 29.86 4.99 28.96
N GLU A 65 29.67 5.87 27.96
CA GLU A 65 28.73 5.61 26.81
C GLU A 65 29.08 4.32 26.05
N SER A 66 30.35 3.90 26.10
CA SER A 66 30.83 2.65 25.48
C SER A 66 30.78 1.45 26.45
N ALA A 67 30.31 1.63 27.70
CA ALA A 67 30.19 0.55 28.65
C ALA A 67 29.12 -0.46 28.16
N TYR A 68 29.42 -1.74 28.36
CA TYR A 68 28.56 -2.84 27.96
C TYR A 68 27.23 -2.77 28.72
N THR A 69 26.18 -2.43 28.00
CA THR A 69 24.82 -2.33 28.55
C THR A 69 23.90 -3.27 27.78
N ILE A 70 23.20 -4.15 28.49
CA ILE A 70 22.21 -5.05 27.91
C ILE A 70 20.83 -4.66 28.44
N VAL A 71 19.85 -4.50 27.55
CA VAL A 71 18.46 -4.26 27.90
C VAL A 71 17.63 -5.40 27.36
N LEU A 72 17.03 -6.18 28.26
CA LEU A 72 16.25 -7.37 27.95
C LEU A 72 14.77 -7.13 28.22
N PRO A 73 13.86 -7.48 27.30
CA PRO A 73 12.43 -7.49 27.58
C PRO A 73 12.12 -8.61 28.59
N THR A 74 11.33 -8.30 29.61
CA THR A 74 10.83 -9.29 30.58
C THR A 74 9.33 -9.48 30.39
N GLU A 75 8.86 -10.72 30.41
CA GLU A 75 7.43 -11.00 30.33
C GLU A 75 6.69 -10.57 31.60
N THR A 76 7.25 -10.92 32.76
CA THR A 76 6.63 -10.60 34.05
C THR A 76 7.72 -10.35 35.09
N VAL A 77 7.54 -9.33 35.90
CA VAL A 77 8.35 -9.05 37.09
C VAL A 77 7.41 -8.92 38.28
N VAL A 78 7.68 -9.64 39.35
CA VAL A 78 6.87 -9.64 40.59
C VAL A 78 7.67 -8.95 41.68
N SER A 79 7.27 -7.74 42.07
CA SER A 79 7.83 -7.01 43.22
C SER A 79 6.83 -5.95 43.69
N GLU A 80 6.75 -5.69 44.97
CA GLU A 80 5.90 -4.64 45.52
C GLU A 80 6.33 -3.24 45.08
N ARG A 81 7.62 -3.05 44.77
CA ARG A 81 8.17 -1.75 44.33
C ARG A 81 7.89 -1.41 42.87
N ILE A 82 7.48 -2.38 42.06
CA ILE A 82 7.20 -2.16 40.63
C ILE A 82 6.11 -1.10 40.42
N VAL A 83 5.06 -1.14 41.23
CA VAL A 83 3.95 -0.18 41.13
C VAL A 83 4.46 1.26 41.36
N ALA A 84 5.38 1.45 42.26
CA ALA A 84 6.00 2.76 42.53
C ALA A 84 6.88 3.21 41.34
N LEU A 85 7.66 2.28 40.76
CA LEU A 85 8.51 2.56 39.60
C LEU A 85 7.69 2.85 38.35
N GLU A 86 6.58 2.15 38.13
CA GLU A 86 5.66 2.44 37.02
C GLU A 86 4.96 3.79 37.18
N ALA A 87 4.65 4.19 38.40
CA ALA A 87 4.13 5.51 38.71
C ALA A 87 5.16 6.63 38.46
N LEU A 88 6.43 6.36 38.72
CA LEU A 88 7.54 7.29 38.50
C LEU A 88 7.87 7.46 37.01
N TYR A 89 7.75 6.34 36.25
CA TYR A 89 8.05 6.29 34.81
C TYR A 89 6.83 5.81 34.02
N PRO A 90 5.80 6.63 33.89
CA PRO A 90 4.56 6.21 33.21
C PRO A 90 4.73 6.03 31.71
N GLY A 91 4.07 5.00 31.14
CA GLY A 91 4.01 4.73 29.70
C GLY A 91 4.82 3.51 29.27
N ASP A 92 4.58 3.08 28.02
CA ASP A 92 5.17 1.89 27.41
C ASP A 92 6.20 2.19 26.32
N ARG A 93 6.65 3.44 26.23
CA ARG A 93 7.60 3.88 25.20
C ARG A 93 8.97 3.24 25.45
N LEU A 94 9.54 2.66 24.40
CA LEU A 94 10.94 2.19 24.43
C LEU A 94 11.93 3.33 24.67
N SER A 95 13.11 3.00 25.22
CA SER A 95 14.24 3.91 25.22
C SER A 95 14.72 4.23 23.80
N ARG A 96 15.53 5.28 23.67
CA ARG A 96 16.11 5.67 22.37
C ARG A 96 17.04 4.60 21.82
N GLU A 97 17.85 4.02 22.72
CA GLU A 97 18.76 2.93 22.41
C GLU A 97 18.00 1.70 21.88
N GLU A 98 16.90 1.34 22.54
CA GLU A 98 16.03 0.25 22.09
C GLU A 98 15.35 0.58 20.75
N LEU A 99 14.83 1.81 20.56
CA LEU A 99 14.28 2.24 19.29
C LEU A 99 15.31 2.15 18.16
N LYS A 100 16.54 2.63 18.43
CA LYS A 100 17.64 2.55 17.46
C LYS A 100 18.00 1.10 17.13
N ALA A 101 18.14 0.25 18.15
CA ALA A 101 18.43 -1.17 17.97
C ALA A 101 17.32 -1.89 17.19
N ASN A 102 16.05 -1.62 17.52
CA ASN A 102 14.91 -2.16 16.79
C ASN A 102 14.86 -1.69 15.33
N ALA A 103 15.09 -0.40 15.10
CA ALA A 103 15.15 0.13 13.73
C ALA A 103 16.31 -0.48 12.92
N GLN A 104 17.44 -0.76 13.56
CA GLN A 104 18.57 -1.45 12.92
C GLN A 104 18.26 -2.91 12.63
N SER A 105 17.58 -3.63 13.54
CA SER A 105 17.20 -5.03 13.34
C SER A 105 16.12 -5.21 12.26
N LEU A 106 15.28 -4.19 12.08
CA LEU A 106 14.27 -4.15 11.01
C LEU A 106 14.89 -3.86 9.63
N ALA A 107 16.14 -3.37 9.56
CA ALA A 107 16.85 -3.20 8.31
C ALA A 107 17.37 -4.58 7.85
N PRO A 108 16.74 -5.23 6.86
CA PRO A 108 17.05 -6.60 6.50
C PRO A 108 18.42 -6.70 5.84
N GLU A 109 18.95 -7.92 5.78
CA GLU A 109 20.11 -8.24 4.95
C GLU A 109 19.79 -7.97 3.47
N LEU A 110 20.71 -7.32 2.75
CA LEU A 110 20.47 -6.81 1.40
C LEU A 110 19.99 -7.90 0.41
N LEU A 111 20.62 -9.07 0.44
CA LEU A 111 20.26 -10.14 -0.48
C LEU A 111 18.83 -10.63 -0.23
N THR A 112 18.50 -10.88 1.03
CA THR A 112 17.17 -11.31 1.45
C THR A 112 16.12 -10.23 1.14
N TYR A 113 16.44 -8.97 1.39
CA TYR A 113 15.57 -7.85 1.08
C TYR A 113 15.20 -7.79 -0.40
N PHE A 114 16.20 -7.77 -1.28
CA PHE A 114 15.95 -7.67 -2.73
C PHE A 114 15.28 -8.93 -3.28
N ALA A 115 15.63 -10.12 -2.79
CA ALA A 115 14.96 -11.35 -3.17
C ALA A 115 13.46 -11.32 -2.86
N PHE A 116 13.07 -10.87 -1.66
CA PHE A 116 11.67 -10.75 -1.29
C PHE A 116 10.94 -9.63 -2.06
N ILE A 117 11.59 -8.52 -2.38
CA ILE A 117 11.01 -7.48 -3.25
C ILE A 117 10.71 -8.06 -4.64
N VAL A 118 11.67 -8.78 -5.23
CA VAL A 118 11.47 -9.41 -6.55
C VAL A 118 10.31 -10.39 -6.50
N LEU A 119 10.31 -11.31 -5.52
CA LEU A 119 9.27 -12.32 -5.39
C LEU A 119 7.89 -11.69 -5.17
N SER A 120 7.77 -10.75 -4.22
CA SER A 120 6.55 -10.01 -3.96
C SER A 120 6.05 -9.29 -5.21
N THR A 121 6.94 -8.63 -5.94
CA THR A 121 6.56 -7.88 -7.15
C THR A 121 6.07 -8.79 -8.27
N VAL A 122 6.71 -9.94 -8.49
CA VAL A 122 6.26 -10.93 -9.48
C VAL A 122 4.86 -11.43 -9.13
N ILE A 123 4.62 -11.77 -7.85
CA ILE A 123 3.30 -12.22 -7.40
C ILE A 123 2.27 -11.08 -7.55
N ALA A 124 2.62 -9.84 -7.19
CA ALA A 124 1.73 -8.68 -7.34
C ALA A 124 1.38 -8.42 -8.82
N THR A 125 2.37 -8.51 -9.71
CA THR A 125 2.17 -8.35 -11.15
C THR A 125 1.21 -9.41 -11.70
N GLY A 126 1.39 -10.68 -11.32
CA GLY A 126 0.46 -11.75 -11.65
C GLY A 126 -0.94 -11.51 -11.10
N GLY A 127 -1.04 -11.08 -9.83
CA GLY A 127 -2.31 -10.76 -9.19
C GLY A 127 -3.07 -9.60 -9.86
N LEU A 128 -2.35 -8.56 -10.30
CA LEU A 128 -2.92 -7.44 -11.06
C LEU A 128 -3.45 -7.90 -12.43
N LEU A 129 -2.67 -8.66 -13.17
CA LEU A 129 -3.07 -9.16 -14.51
C LEU A 129 -4.22 -10.18 -14.45
N LEU A 130 -4.35 -10.91 -13.35
CA LEU A 130 -5.44 -11.88 -13.10
C LEU A 130 -6.66 -11.25 -12.42
N ASP A 131 -6.66 -9.94 -12.17
CA ASP A 131 -7.68 -9.22 -11.38
C ASP A 131 -7.97 -9.89 -10.03
N SER A 132 -6.93 -10.41 -9.37
CA SER A 132 -7.06 -11.18 -8.12
C SER A 132 -6.58 -10.39 -6.92
N ALA A 133 -7.50 -9.78 -6.18
CA ALA A 133 -7.20 -9.09 -4.93
C ALA A 133 -6.51 -10.02 -3.90
N ALA A 134 -6.92 -11.29 -3.83
CA ALA A 134 -6.32 -12.26 -2.90
C ALA A 134 -4.84 -12.50 -3.19
N THR A 135 -4.46 -12.65 -4.47
CA THR A 135 -3.06 -12.81 -4.88
C THR A 135 -2.24 -11.56 -4.57
N ILE A 136 -2.82 -10.38 -4.82
CA ILE A 136 -2.18 -9.10 -4.51
C ILE A 136 -1.92 -8.98 -3.00
N ILE A 137 -2.90 -9.33 -2.15
CA ILE A 137 -2.73 -9.37 -0.68
C ILE A 137 -1.61 -10.34 -0.29
N GLY A 138 -1.56 -11.53 -0.89
CA GLY A 138 -0.47 -12.48 -0.67
C GLY A 138 0.91 -11.90 -0.99
N ALA A 139 1.04 -11.14 -2.07
CA ALA A 139 2.27 -10.44 -2.43
C ALA A 139 2.71 -9.43 -1.36
N MET A 140 1.75 -8.67 -0.81
CA MET A 140 2.02 -7.64 0.20
C MET A 140 2.57 -8.22 1.51
N VAL A 141 2.11 -9.43 1.90
CA VAL A 141 2.59 -10.12 3.11
C VAL A 141 4.08 -10.47 3.01
N VAL A 142 4.55 -10.75 1.80
CA VAL A 142 5.95 -11.11 1.53
C VAL A 142 6.88 -9.89 1.48
N ALA A 143 6.35 -8.72 1.16
CA ALA A 143 7.14 -7.51 0.92
C ALA A 143 7.78 -6.93 2.21
N PRO A 144 9.10 -6.79 2.32
CA PRO A 144 9.80 -6.33 3.52
C PRO A 144 9.93 -4.79 3.59
N LEU A 145 8.87 -4.03 3.26
CA LEU A 145 8.94 -2.56 3.13
C LEU A 145 8.83 -1.80 4.47
N MET A 146 8.31 -2.45 5.52
CA MET A 146 8.16 -1.82 6.84
C MET A 146 9.51 -1.43 7.43
N GLY A 147 10.49 -2.33 7.37
CA GLY A 147 11.81 -2.11 7.96
C GLY A 147 12.47 -0.82 7.47
N PRO A 148 12.68 -0.65 6.15
CA PRO A 148 13.24 0.57 5.59
C PRO A 148 12.47 1.85 5.94
N ALA A 149 11.14 1.81 5.98
CA ALA A 149 10.31 2.97 6.32
C ALA A 149 10.50 3.42 7.77
N ILE A 150 10.49 2.48 8.69
CA ILE A 150 10.73 2.75 10.12
C ILE A 150 12.18 3.18 10.35
N THR A 151 13.15 2.52 9.71
CA THR A 151 14.56 2.86 9.81
C THR A 151 14.84 4.30 9.34
N ALA A 152 14.23 4.72 8.22
CA ALA A 152 14.35 6.10 7.71
C ALA A 152 13.77 7.13 8.69
N SER A 153 12.58 6.86 9.22
CA SER A 153 11.86 7.77 10.12
C SER A 153 12.51 7.82 11.51
N ALA A 154 12.88 6.67 12.09
CA ALA A 154 13.58 6.59 13.38
C ALA A 154 14.96 7.25 13.30
N GLY A 155 15.75 6.95 12.26
CA GLY A 155 17.05 7.60 12.04
C GLY A 155 16.94 9.12 11.88
N SER A 156 15.84 9.58 11.25
CA SER A 156 15.57 11.01 11.08
C SER A 156 15.26 11.70 12.41
N VAL A 157 14.39 11.12 13.25
CA VAL A 157 14.03 11.71 14.55
C VAL A 157 15.17 11.66 15.56
N LEU A 158 15.97 10.59 15.54
CA LEU A 158 17.14 10.41 16.40
C LEU A 158 18.36 11.24 15.92
N ALA A 159 18.28 11.90 14.76
CA ALA A 159 19.38 12.58 14.07
C ALA A 159 20.57 11.65 13.70
N ASP A 160 20.31 10.35 13.62
CA ASP A 160 21.27 9.36 13.12
C ASP A 160 21.23 9.36 11.58
N ARG A 161 22.28 9.98 10.97
CA ARG A 161 22.34 10.19 9.53
C ARG A 161 22.52 8.90 8.75
N ASP A 162 23.31 7.98 9.29
CA ASP A 162 23.65 6.72 8.62
C ASP A 162 22.43 5.79 8.61
N LEU A 163 21.73 5.72 9.74
CA LEU A 163 20.49 4.97 9.87
C LEU A 163 19.40 5.52 8.94
N ALA A 164 19.21 6.84 8.93
CA ALA A 164 18.23 7.49 8.06
C ALA A 164 18.55 7.28 6.57
N ALA A 165 19.83 7.47 6.19
CA ALA A 165 20.27 7.31 4.80
C ALA A 165 20.10 5.86 4.33
N ARG A 166 20.45 4.88 5.18
CA ARG A 166 20.25 3.45 4.88
C ARG A 166 18.77 3.12 4.66
N GLY A 167 17.87 3.61 5.52
CA GLY A 167 16.43 3.40 5.37
C GLY A 167 15.89 4.00 4.08
N ILE A 168 16.24 5.25 3.77
CA ILE A 168 15.83 5.94 2.53
C ILE A 168 16.40 5.21 1.30
N ALA A 169 17.67 4.83 1.32
CA ALA A 169 18.29 4.13 0.20
C ALA A 169 17.58 2.79 -0.10
N LEU A 170 17.27 2.00 0.94
CA LEU A 170 16.52 0.75 0.79
C LEU A 170 15.10 0.97 0.25
N GLN A 171 14.39 2.00 0.71
CA GLN A 171 13.07 2.34 0.19
C GLN A 171 13.13 2.67 -1.31
N VAL A 172 14.01 3.59 -1.69
CA VAL A 172 14.12 4.04 -3.09
C VAL A 172 14.58 2.89 -3.99
N THR A 173 15.64 2.18 -3.61
CA THR A 173 16.15 1.07 -4.41
C THR A 173 15.16 -0.09 -4.50
N GLY A 174 14.45 -0.40 -3.41
CA GLY A 174 13.40 -1.43 -3.39
C GLY A 174 12.23 -1.10 -4.31
N LEU A 175 11.75 0.14 -4.29
CA LEU A 175 10.65 0.59 -5.15
C LEU A 175 11.06 0.67 -6.62
N VAL A 176 12.26 1.18 -6.91
CA VAL A 176 12.79 1.17 -8.29
C VAL A 176 12.91 -0.27 -8.80
N LEU A 177 13.44 -1.17 -7.98
CA LEU A 177 13.53 -2.58 -8.34
C LEU A 177 12.14 -3.19 -8.58
N ALA A 178 11.14 -2.87 -7.75
CA ALA A 178 9.78 -3.34 -7.92
C ALA A 178 9.20 -2.88 -9.27
N ILE A 179 9.35 -1.60 -9.62
CA ILE A 179 8.90 -1.07 -10.92
C ILE A 179 9.59 -1.79 -12.08
N VAL A 180 10.90 -1.97 -12.01
CA VAL A 180 11.69 -2.63 -13.06
C VAL A 180 11.30 -4.11 -13.21
N VAL A 181 11.15 -4.82 -12.09
CA VAL A 181 10.72 -6.24 -12.09
C VAL A 181 9.31 -6.38 -12.66
N ALA A 182 8.38 -5.52 -12.27
CA ALA A 182 7.03 -5.53 -12.82
C ALA A 182 7.01 -5.22 -14.33
N ALA A 183 7.83 -4.26 -14.77
CA ALA A 183 7.96 -3.95 -16.18
C ALA A 183 8.55 -5.14 -16.97
N ALA A 184 9.58 -5.78 -16.44
CA ALA A 184 10.19 -6.96 -17.07
C ALA A 184 9.21 -8.15 -17.11
N ALA A 185 8.53 -8.44 -15.98
CA ALA A 185 7.54 -9.50 -15.91
C ALA A 185 6.35 -9.23 -16.84
N GLY A 186 5.84 -7.99 -16.86
CA GLY A 186 4.80 -7.58 -17.78
C GLY A 186 5.19 -7.70 -19.25
N ALA A 187 6.39 -7.24 -19.61
CA ALA A 187 6.91 -7.39 -20.98
C ALA A 187 7.09 -8.85 -21.40
N LEU A 188 7.51 -9.73 -20.48
CA LEU A 188 7.65 -11.16 -20.73
C LEU A 188 6.29 -11.86 -20.92
N LEU A 189 5.27 -11.44 -20.16
CA LEU A 189 3.93 -12.05 -20.22
C LEU A 189 3.06 -11.50 -21.36
N ARG A 190 3.33 -10.29 -21.82
CA ARG A 190 2.59 -9.64 -22.91
C ARG A 190 2.72 -10.41 -24.19
N GLY A 191 1.60 -10.74 -24.82
CA GLY A 191 1.56 -11.49 -26.10
C GLY A 191 1.80 -12.99 -25.97
N THR A 192 1.79 -13.51 -24.73
CA THR A 192 1.82 -14.95 -24.46
C THR A 192 0.40 -15.54 -24.48
N VAL A 193 0.31 -16.88 -24.37
CA VAL A 193 -0.98 -17.58 -24.23
C VAL A 193 -1.73 -17.14 -22.94
N ILE A 194 -1.00 -16.68 -21.93
CA ILE A 194 -1.57 -16.25 -20.64
C ILE A 194 -2.21 -14.88 -20.78
N ILE A 195 -1.57 -13.97 -21.52
CA ILE A 195 -2.04 -12.60 -21.76
C ILE A 195 -2.09 -12.38 -23.27
N PRO A 196 -3.27 -12.57 -23.91
CA PRO A 196 -3.41 -12.47 -25.36
C PRO A 196 -2.97 -11.11 -25.92
N PRO A 197 -2.49 -11.11 -27.17
CA PRO A 197 -2.23 -9.86 -27.87
C PRO A 197 -3.50 -8.98 -27.93
N GLY A 198 -3.36 -7.69 -27.63
CA GLY A 198 -4.48 -6.75 -27.61
C GLY A 198 -5.17 -6.59 -26.25
N THR A 199 -4.75 -7.32 -25.20
CA THR A 199 -5.28 -7.10 -23.86
C THR A 199 -4.96 -5.66 -23.39
N ASP A 200 -6.01 -4.90 -23.12
CA ASP A 200 -5.90 -3.56 -22.52
C ASP A 200 -5.89 -3.66 -21.00
N ILE A 201 -4.75 -3.38 -20.39
CA ILE A 201 -4.62 -3.42 -18.93
C ILE A 201 -5.40 -2.30 -18.23
N ARG A 202 -5.83 -1.27 -18.94
CA ARG A 202 -6.61 -0.15 -18.38
C ARG A 202 -8.05 -0.58 -18.02
N THR A 203 -8.53 -1.68 -18.58
CA THR A 203 -9.86 -2.24 -18.27
C THR A 203 -9.87 -3.13 -17.05
N ILE A 204 -8.69 -3.48 -16.49
CA ILE A 204 -8.57 -4.35 -15.32
C ILE A 204 -8.85 -3.53 -14.06
N PRO A 205 -9.92 -3.85 -13.27
CA PRO A 205 -10.32 -3.07 -12.09
C PRO A 205 -9.19 -2.83 -11.09
N GLN A 206 -8.39 -3.86 -10.81
CA GLN A 206 -7.25 -3.75 -9.89
C GLN A 206 -6.15 -2.80 -10.37
N ILE A 207 -6.00 -2.60 -11.67
CA ILE A 207 -5.05 -1.63 -12.24
C ILE A 207 -5.68 -0.25 -12.24
N LEU A 208 -6.95 -0.14 -12.67
CA LEU A 208 -7.69 1.11 -12.73
C LEU A 208 -7.76 1.82 -11.36
N GLU A 209 -8.04 1.07 -10.29
CA GLU A 209 -8.04 1.58 -8.91
C GLU A 209 -6.72 2.28 -8.53
N ARG A 210 -5.59 1.84 -9.09
CA ARG A 210 -4.24 2.37 -8.79
C ARG A 210 -3.76 3.43 -9.78
N THR A 211 -4.50 3.65 -10.83
CA THR A 211 -4.25 4.73 -11.79
C THR A 211 -5.12 5.97 -11.54
N SER A 212 -6.17 5.80 -10.71
CA SER A 212 -7.04 6.88 -10.26
C SER A 212 -6.75 7.18 -8.77
N PRO A 213 -5.62 7.84 -8.46
CA PRO A 213 -5.23 8.08 -7.09
C PRO A 213 -6.27 8.97 -6.41
N ASP A 214 -6.80 8.48 -5.30
CA ASP A 214 -7.79 9.15 -4.48
C ASP A 214 -7.22 9.60 -3.13
N PHE A 215 -7.94 10.48 -2.44
CA PHE A 215 -7.56 10.90 -1.09
C PHE A 215 -7.62 9.77 -0.07
N LEU A 216 -8.38 8.70 -0.34
CA LEU A 216 -8.48 7.54 0.56
C LEU A 216 -7.15 6.79 0.64
N SER A 217 -6.43 6.66 -0.48
CA SER A 217 -5.07 6.09 -0.52
C SER A 217 -4.11 6.84 0.40
N LEU A 218 -4.22 8.17 0.44
CA LEU A 218 -3.43 9.01 1.34
C LEU A 218 -3.72 8.70 2.81
N PHE A 219 -4.99 8.56 3.20
CA PHE A 219 -5.37 8.19 4.56
C PHE A 219 -4.84 6.80 4.95
N ILE A 220 -4.89 5.83 4.04
CA ILE A 220 -4.34 4.49 4.26
C ILE A 220 -2.82 4.57 4.50
N ALA A 221 -2.10 5.35 3.68
CA ALA A 221 -0.66 5.52 3.83
C ALA A 221 -0.30 6.22 5.16
N PHE A 222 -1.02 7.28 5.55
CA PHE A 222 -0.86 7.94 6.84
C PHE A 222 -1.13 6.99 8.00
N GLY A 223 -2.25 6.28 7.98
CA GLY A 223 -2.62 5.30 8.99
C GLY A 223 -1.58 4.20 9.15
N SER A 224 -1.04 3.71 8.03
CA SER A 224 0.01 2.68 8.01
C SER A 224 1.30 3.16 8.66
N GLY A 225 1.73 4.39 8.38
CA GLY A 225 2.91 4.99 9.00
C GLY A 225 2.73 5.24 10.50
N ILE A 226 1.54 5.72 10.92
CA ILE A 226 1.17 5.88 12.34
C ILE A 226 1.24 4.52 13.05
N ALA A 227 0.56 3.51 12.52
CA ALA A 227 0.52 2.17 13.11
C ALA A 227 1.92 1.56 13.22
N GLY A 228 2.75 1.71 12.17
CA GLY A 228 4.14 1.27 12.16
C GLY A 228 4.98 1.90 13.26
N ALA A 229 4.90 3.21 13.38
CA ALA A 229 5.65 3.95 14.39
C ALA A 229 5.20 3.60 15.82
N ILE A 230 3.89 3.50 16.08
CA ILE A 230 3.35 3.09 17.37
C ILE A 230 3.81 1.67 17.73
N SER A 231 3.67 0.74 16.79
CA SER A 231 4.06 -0.67 17.00
C SER A 231 5.53 -0.78 17.41
N VAL A 232 6.42 -0.11 16.67
CA VAL A 232 7.86 -0.16 16.95
C VAL A 232 8.22 0.62 18.21
N SER A 233 7.59 1.77 18.50
CA SER A 233 7.85 2.54 19.71
C SER A 233 7.44 1.83 21.00
N ARG A 234 6.56 0.84 20.93
CA ARG A 234 6.14 -0.01 22.06
C ARG A 234 6.83 -1.37 22.10
N GLY A 235 7.71 -1.66 21.14
CA GLY A 235 8.38 -2.95 21.06
C GLY A 235 7.48 -4.12 20.65
N SER A 236 6.28 -3.82 20.19
CA SER A 236 5.35 -4.81 19.66
C SER A 236 5.53 -4.91 18.14
N GLY A 237 6.53 -5.66 17.70
CA GLY A 237 6.73 -5.94 16.27
C GLY A 237 5.52 -6.70 15.71
N SER A 238 4.64 -6.02 14.96
CA SER A 238 3.47 -6.64 14.35
C SER A 238 3.69 -6.82 12.86
N THR A 239 3.71 -8.06 12.39
CA THR A 239 3.76 -8.40 10.96
C THR A 239 2.59 -7.76 10.19
N LEU A 240 1.42 -7.62 10.83
CA LEU A 240 0.24 -7.00 10.22
C LEU A 240 0.47 -5.53 9.85
N VAL A 241 1.25 -4.79 10.62
CA VAL A 241 1.60 -3.40 10.30
C VAL A 241 2.50 -3.34 9.07
N GLY A 242 3.41 -4.32 8.91
CA GLY A 242 4.23 -4.44 7.70
C GLY A 242 3.39 -4.63 6.44
N VAL A 243 2.34 -5.44 6.52
CA VAL A 243 1.39 -5.64 5.43
C VAL A 243 0.69 -4.32 5.07
N ALA A 244 0.24 -3.53 6.05
CA ALA A 244 -0.42 -2.25 5.81
C ALA A 244 0.47 -1.25 5.04
N ILE A 245 1.78 -1.21 5.34
CA ILE A 245 2.75 -0.39 4.59
C ILE A 245 2.93 -0.93 3.16
N ALA A 246 3.01 -2.26 3.01
CA ALA A 246 3.18 -2.90 1.70
C ALA A 246 1.96 -2.71 0.79
N VAL A 247 0.73 -2.67 1.36
CA VAL A 247 -0.53 -2.35 0.64
C VAL A 247 -0.41 -1.02 -0.11
N ALA A 248 0.16 -0.03 0.54
CA ALA A 248 0.29 1.31 -0.03
C ALA A 248 1.37 1.42 -1.11
N LEU A 249 2.34 0.49 -1.19
CA LEU A 249 3.53 0.68 -2.01
C LEU A 249 3.70 -0.35 -3.14
N ILE A 250 3.53 -1.66 -2.88
CA ILE A 250 3.83 -2.72 -3.86
C ILE A 250 2.85 -2.72 -5.05
N PRO A 251 1.53 -2.73 -4.86
CA PRO A 251 0.62 -2.79 -5.99
C PRO A 251 0.72 -1.57 -6.92
N PRO A 252 0.80 -0.32 -6.42
CA PRO A 252 1.01 0.83 -7.29
C PRO A 252 2.37 0.79 -8.00
N ALA A 253 3.44 0.29 -7.34
CA ALA A 253 4.75 0.13 -7.99
C ALA A 253 4.68 -0.92 -9.12
N ALA A 254 3.97 -2.04 -8.91
CA ALA A 254 3.76 -3.05 -9.94
C ALA A 254 2.89 -2.50 -11.09
N THR A 255 1.85 -1.71 -10.78
CA THR A 255 1.03 -1.03 -11.80
C THR A 255 1.86 -0.05 -12.63
N ALA A 256 2.76 0.71 -12.00
CA ALA A 256 3.68 1.61 -12.73
C ALA A 256 4.57 0.82 -13.72
N GLY A 257 5.11 -0.32 -13.28
CA GLY A 257 5.89 -1.22 -14.14
C GLY A 257 5.08 -1.80 -15.29
N LEU A 258 3.84 -2.25 -15.03
CA LEU A 258 2.93 -2.71 -16.08
C LEU A 258 2.61 -1.59 -17.09
N GLY A 259 2.36 -0.37 -16.63
CA GLY A 259 2.18 0.80 -17.51
C GLY A 259 3.35 0.99 -18.47
N ILE A 260 4.60 0.84 -17.97
CA ILE A 260 5.82 0.89 -18.80
C ILE A 260 5.83 -0.27 -19.82
N ALA A 261 5.50 -1.50 -19.38
CA ALA A 261 5.53 -2.67 -20.25
C ALA A 261 4.51 -2.60 -21.39
N TRP A 262 3.35 -2.00 -21.17
CA TRP A 262 2.32 -1.80 -22.18
C TRP A 262 2.49 -0.51 -22.99
N GLY A 263 3.38 0.39 -22.60
CA GLY A 263 3.59 1.68 -23.26
C GLY A 263 2.56 2.75 -22.88
N PHE A 264 1.78 2.50 -21.81
CA PHE A 264 0.80 3.46 -21.31
C PHE A 264 1.45 4.44 -20.31
N SER A 265 1.96 5.56 -20.84
CA SER A 265 2.68 6.58 -20.06
C SER A 265 1.81 7.19 -18.94
N GLY A 266 0.52 7.37 -19.18
CA GLY A 266 -0.45 7.86 -18.18
C GLY A 266 -0.57 6.92 -16.98
N VAL A 267 -0.74 5.62 -17.22
CA VAL A 267 -0.78 4.58 -16.17
C VAL A 267 0.52 4.57 -15.37
N ALA A 268 1.66 4.57 -16.05
CA ALA A 268 2.98 4.56 -15.40
C ALA A 268 3.19 5.81 -14.53
N ALA A 269 2.85 6.98 -15.03
CA ALA A 269 3.02 8.25 -14.33
C ALA A 269 2.08 8.34 -13.10
N SER A 270 0.78 8.08 -13.26
CA SER A 270 -0.21 8.14 -12.17
C SER A 270 0.13 7.18 -11.04
N ALA A 271 0.45 5.91 -11.36
CA ALA A 271 0.84 4.93 -10.38
C ALA A 271 2.17 5.29 -9.68
N THR A 272 3.15 5.87 -10.40
CA THR A 272 4.40 6.34 -9.80
C THR A 272 4.15 7.50 -8.83
N VAL A 273 3.31 8.47 -9.20
CA VAL A 273 2.91 9.57 -8.30
C VAL A 273 2.26 9.02 -7.05
N LEU A 274 1.35 8.05 -7.18
CA LEU A 274 0.70 7.39 -6.05
C LEU A 274 1.72 6.73 -5.10
N VAL A 275 2.70 5.98 -5.65
CA VAL A 275 3.79 5.39 -4.85
C VAL A 275 4.55 6.45 -4.06
N LEU A 276 4.91 7.57 -4.71
CA LEU A 276 5.69 8.64 -4.07
C LEU A 276 4.88 9.36 -2.98
N VAL A 277 3.61 9.66 -3.24
CA VAL A 277 2.70 10.26 -2.24
C VAL A 277 2.58 9.35 -1.02
N ASN A 278 2.34 8.06 -1.24
CA ASN A 278 2.21 7.09 -0.17
C ASN A 278 3.51 6.93 0.62
N LEU A 279 4.65 6.85 -0.07
CA LEU A 279 5.98 6.77 0.56
C LEU A 279 6.25 7.96 1.48
N LEU A 280 5.99 9.19 0.99
CA LEU A 280 6.19 10.41 1.77
C LEU A 280 5.22 10.48 2.95
N SER A 281 3.97 10.07 2.76
CA SER A 281 2.93 10.04 3.79
C SER A 281 3.28 9.10 4.93
N ILE A 282 3.74 7.89 4.62
CA ILE A 282 4.21 6.89 5.59
C ILE A 282 5.39 7.46 6.40
N ASN A 283 6.40 8.00 5.71
CA ASN A 283 7.58 8.54 6.39
C ASN A 283 7.24 9.77 7.25
N LEU A 284 6.39 10.66 6.76
CA LEU A 284 5.98 11.86 7.48
C LEU A 284 5.17 11.52 8.73
N SER A 285 4.19 10.63 8.61
CA SER A 285 3.35 10.22 9.74
C SER A 285 4.14 9.44 10.78
N ALA A 286 5.03 8.54 10.36
CA ALA A 286 5.93 7.83 11.28
C ALA A 286 6.89 8.79 12.00
N LEU A 287 7.49 9.76 11.28
CA LEU A 287 8.33 10.79 11.86
C LEU A 287 7.57 11.64 12.89
N ALA A 288 6.33 12.04 12.55
CA ALA A 288 5.49 12.81 13.45
C ALA A 288 5.17 12.03 14.73
N ILE A 289 4.78 10.76 14.63
CA ILE A 289 4.50 9.91 15.80
C ILE A 289 5.74 9.76 16.68
N PHE A 290 6.91 9.45 16.12
CA PHE A 290 8.13 9.39 16.91
C PHE A 290 8.46 10.72 17.60
N TRP A 291 8.25 11.84 16.90
CA TRP A 291 8.45 13.16 17.47
C TRP A 291 7.49 13.46 18.63
N PHE A 292 6.20 13.19 18.46
CA PHE A 292 5.18 13.37 19.50
C PHE A 292 5.35 12.39 20.67
N SER A 293 5.88 11.20 20.43
CA SER A 293 6.28 10.25 21.47
C SER A 293 7.50 10.70 22.27
N GLY A 294 8.10 11.84 21.94
CA GLY A 294 9.19 12.45 22.71
C GLY A 294 10.59 11.99 22.34
N TYR A 295 10.75 11.24 21.24
CA TYR A 295 12.09 10.92 20.74
C TYR A 295 12.79 12.16 20.19
N ARG A 296 14.00 12.44 20.71
CA ARG A 296 14.76 13.65 20.38
C ARG A 296 16.26 13.32 20.31
N PRO A 297 17.08 14.14 19.63
CA PRO A 297 18.52 13.95 19.55
C PRO A 297 19.23 14.04 20.92
N GLU A 298 20.28 13.25 21.13
CA GLU A 298 20.96 13.02 22.41
C GLU A 298 21.78 14.18 22.93
N ARG A 299 22.44 14.95 22.07
CA ARG A 299 23.42 15.95 22.52
C ARG A 299 22.80 17.30 22.89
N ARG A 300 22.95 17.72 24.15
CA ARG A 300 22.52 19.05 24.64
C ARG A 300 23.16 20.20 23.86
N THR A 301 24.43 20.10 23.45
CA THR A 301 25.18 21.08 22.66
C THR A 301 24.70 21.22 21.22
N HIS A 302 23.92 20.26 20.68
CA HIS A 302 23.40 20.28 19.34
C HIS A 302 21.88 20.33 19.29
N ARG A 303 21.18 20.58 20.41
CA ARG A 303 19.70 20.61 20.44
C ARG A 303 19.11 21.58 19.44
N ASP A 304 19.68 22.77 19.30
CA ASP A 304 19.18 23.78 18.35
C ASP A 304 19.48 23.41 16.91
N SER A 305 20.68 22.88 16.63
CA SER A 305 21.02 22.40 15.28
C SER A 305 20.32 21.08 14.92
N ALA A 306 20.07 20.21 15.89
CA ALA A 306 19.34 18.96 15.67
C ALA A 306 17.82 19.20 15.52
N ARG A 307 17.24 20.09 16.34
CA ARG A 307 15.84 20.53 16.18
C ARG A 307 15.63 21.19 14.81
N SER A 308 16.54 22.07 14.38
CA SER A 308 16.49 22.68 13.07
C SER A 308 16.64 21.65 11.93
N SER A 309 17.47 20.61 12.14
CA SER A 309 17.64 19.53 11.16
C SER A 309 16.39 18.65 11.02
N VAL A 310 15.75 18.27 12.14
CA VAL A 310 14.51 17.49 12.13
C VAL A 310 13.38 18.32 11.57
N LEU A 311 13.24 19.59 11.98
CA LEU A 311 12.23 20.50 11.42
C LEU A 311 12.46 20.73 9.94
N ARG A 312 13.72 20.91 9.49
CA ARG A 312 14.03 21.06 8.06
C ARG A 312 13.69 19.80 7.25
N ARG A 313 14.00 18.60 7.76
CA ARG A 313 13.63 17.34 7.11
C ARG A 313 12.11 17.15 7.08
N GLY A 314 11.44 17.41 8.21
CA GLY A 314 9.98 17.41 8.26
C GLY A 314 9.38 18.44 7.29
N ALA A 315 9.91 19.65 7.23
CA ALA A 315 9.48 20.67 6.28
C ALA A 315 9.69 20.26 4.82
N VAL A 316 10.84 19.65 4.50
CA VAL A 316 11.10 19.11 3.15
C VAL A 316 10.10 18.02 2.80
N LEU A 317 9.81 17.08 3.72
CA LEU A 317 8.80 16.05 3.50
C LEU A 317 7.40 16.64 3.32
N VAL A 318 7.04 17.63 4.13
CA VAL A 318 5.74 18.33 4.00
C VAL A 318 5.66 19.07 2.66
N VAL A 319 6.69 19.81 2.27
CA VAL A 319 6.71 20.55 0.99
C VAL A 319 6.64 19.57 -0.18
N ALA A 320 7.41 18.48 -0.14
CA ALA A 320 7.35 17.43 -1.15
C ALA A 320 5.96 16.77 -1.20
N LEU A 321 5.38 16.45 -0.05
CA LEU A 321 4.06 15.86 0.04
C LEU A 321 2.98 16.82 -0.50
N VAL A 322 3.02 18.11 -0.11
CA VAL A 322 2.10 19.13 -0.64
C VAL A 322 2.26 19.27 -2.15
N GLY A 323 3.50 19.36 -2.64
CA GLY A 323 3.78 19.43 -4.08
C GLY A 323 3.22 18.23 -4.85
N LEU A 324 3.47 17.01 -4.36
CA LEU A 324 2.91 15.80 -4.96
C LEU A 324 1.38 15.72 -4.81
N SER A 325 0.82 16.16 -3.69
CA SER A 325 -0.63 16.21 -3.49
C SER A 325 -1.31 17.18 -4.43
N VAL A 326 -0.66 18.29 -4.79
CA VAL A 326 -1.14 19.21 -5.84
C VAL A 326 -1.12 18.53 -7.21
N VAL A 327 -0.02 17.83 -7.55
CA VAL A 327 0.06 17.07 -8.80
C VAL A 327 -1.03 15.98 -8.83
N LEU A 328 -1.19 15.26 -7.72
CA LEU A 328 -2.23 14.26 -7.55
C LEU A 328 -3.63 14.87 -7.75
N GLY A 329 -3.91 16.00 -7.10
CA GLY A 329 -5.17 16.73 -7.24
C GLY A 329 -5.43 17.18 -8.68
N LEU A 330 -4.42 17.63 -9.39
CA LEU A 330 -4.53 18.00 -10.82
C LEU A 330 -4.84 16.78 -11.68
N VAL A 331 -4.12 15.67 -11.48
CA VAL A 331 -4.37 14.41 -12.21
C VAL A 331 -5.77 13.88 -11.91
N THR A 332 -6.19 13.86 -10.65
CA THR A 332 -7.54 13.42 -10.25
C THR A 332 -8.62 14.31 -10.84
N PHE A 333 -8.41 15.64 -10.83
CA PHE A 333 -9.35 16.59 -11.44
C PHE A 333 -9.45 16.39 -12.94
N ALA A 334 -8.33 16.17 -13.63
CA ALA A 334 -8.31 15.89 -15.05
C ALA A 334 -9.01 14.55 -15.37
N SER A 335 -8.72 13.49 -14.60
CA SER A 335 -9.40 12.19 -14.76
C SER A 335 -10.90 12.27 -14.48
N TYR A 336 -11.33 13.08 -13.51
CA TYR A 336 -12.76 13.33 -13.27
C TYR A 336 -13.42 14.01 -14.47
N GLN A 337 -12.76 14.98 -15.09
CA GLN A 337 -13.28 15.66 -16.27
C GLN A 337 -13.35 14.73 -17.48
N THR A 338 -12.34 13.87 -17.72
CA THR A 338 -12.39 12.85 -18.80
C THR A 338 -13.54 11.90 -18.60
N THR A 339 -13.66 11.30 -17.43
CA THR A 339 -14.74 10.34 -17.14
C THR A 339 -16.12 10.97 -17.26
N THR A 340 -16.30 12.20 -16.80
CA THR A 340 -17.58 12.92 -16.90
C THR A 340 -17.92 13.22 -18.34
N PHE A 341 -16.94 13.65 -19.15
CA PHE A 341 -17.12 13.89 -20.57
C PHE A 341 -17.50 12.60 -21.31
N GLU A 342 -16.75 11.51 -21.09
CA GLU A 342 -16.98 10.21 -21.70
C GLU A 342 -18.40 9.69 -21.42
N GLN A 343 -18.84 9.73 -20.15
CA GLN A 343 -20.19 9.33 -19.77
C GLN A 343 -21.27 10.19 -20.42
N GLN A 344 -21.10 11.51 -20.46
CA GLN A 344 -22.06 12.40 -21.07
C GLN A 344 -22.09 12.26 -22.61
N ALA A 345 -20.92 12.16 -23.24
CA ALA A 345 -20.82 11.97 -24.69
C ALA A 345 -21.41 10.64 -25.13
N THR A 346 -21.16 9.55 -24.39
CA THR A 346 -21.74 8.23 -24.67
C THR A 346 -23.26 8.25 -24.48
N ALA A 347 -23.76 8.79 -23.36
CA ALA A 347 -25.19 8.88 -23.10
C ALA A 347 -25.95 9.74 -24.13
N GLU A 348 -25.37 10.85 -24.56
CA GLU A 348 -25.98 11.68 -25.60
C GLU A 348 -25.93 11.03 -26.99
N THR A 349 -24.84 10.27 -27.27
CA THR A 349 -24.75 9.50 -28.53
C THR A 349 -25.82 8.37 -28.57
N GLU A 350 -25.99 7.63 -27.48
CA GLU A 350 -27.04 6.61 -27.36
C GLU A 350 -28.42 7.23 -27.54
N ARG A 351 -28.73 8.31 -26.82
CA ARG A 351 -30.02 9.02 -26.95
C ARG A 351 -30.27 9.56 -28.36
N PHE A 352 -29.21 10.01 -29.04
CA PHE A 352 -29.35 10.53 -30.39
C PHE A 352 -29.74 9.46 -31.38
N PHE A 353 -29.18 8.25 -31.26
CA PHE A 353 -29.55 7.12 -32.15
C PHE A 353 -30.84 6.41 -31.73
N ASP A 354 -31.28 6.54 -30.47
CA ASP A 354 -32.57 6.04 -30.00
C ASP A 354 -33.77 6.88 -30.47
N GLU A 355 -33.55 8.08 -31.02
CA GLU A 355 -34.63 8.90 -31.55
C GLU A 355 -35.35 8.20 -32.73
N ALA A 356 -36.69 8.34 -32.80
CA ALA A 356 -37.53 7.68 -33.81
C ALA A 356 -37.06 7.87 -35.26
N ALA A 357 -36.41 8.99 -35.55
CA ALA A 357 -35.88 9.28 -36.89
C ALA A 357 -34.66 8.43 -37.27
N LEU A 358 -33.93 7.90 -36.27
CA LEU A 358 -32.69 7.12 -36.42
C LEU A 358 -32.85 5.67 -35.93
N SER A 359 -34.04 5.26 -35.48
CA SER A 359 -34.30 3.93 -34.93
C SER A 359 -34.03 2.76 -35.87
N ALA A 360 -33.80 3.05 -37.16
CA ALA A 360 -33.40 2.04 -38.17
C ALA A 360 -31.87 1.77 -38.14
N TYR A 361 -31.12 2.54 -37.39
CA TYR A 361 -29.67 2.44 -37.27
C TYR A 361 -29.29 1.94 -35.88
N GLU A 362 -28.51 0.88 -35.81
CA GLU A 362 -28.09 0.27 -34.56
C GLU A 362 -26.71 0.82 -34.14
N LEU A 363 -26.60 1.41 -32.95
CA LEU A 363 -25.34 1.88 -32.42
C LEU A 363 -24.52 0.68 -31.92
N GLU A 364 -23.42 0.34 -32.61
CA GLU A 364 -22.63 -0.82 -32.29
C GLU A 364 -21.55 -0.47 -31.25
N ALA A 365 -20.90 0.71 -31.36
CA ALA A 365 -19.88 1.13 -30.46
C ALA A 365 -19.73 2.66 -30.40
N VAL A 366 -19.40 3.18 -29.24
CA VAL A 366 -18.95 4.56 -29.04
C VAL A 366 -17.56 4.53 -28.45
N GLU A 367 -16.62 5.13 -29.12
CA GLU A 367 -15.23 5.28 -28.65
C GLU A 367 -14.97 6.76 -28.42
N VAL A 368 -14.58 7.10 -27.21
CA VAL A 368 -14.21 8.47 -26.82
C VAL A 368 -12.72 8.49 -26.59
N ASP A 369 -12.02 9.28 -27.38
CA ASP A 369 -10.59 9.52 -27.27
C ASP A 369 -10.39 10.89 -26.61
N TYR A 370 -10.23 10.85 -25.28
CA TYR A 370 -10.02 12.04 -24.45
C TYR A 370 -9.26 11.65 -23.18
N ASP A 371 -7.96 11.80 -23.23
CA ASP A 371 -7.07 11.41 -22.14
C ASP A 371 -6.78 12.59 -21.18
N THR A 372 -6.29 12.24 -19.97
CA THR A 372 -5.83 13.22 -18.97
C THR A 372 -4.74 14.16 -19.53
N GLN A 373 -3.93 13.69 -20.50
CA GLN A 373 -2.91 14.51 -21.16
C GLN A 373 -3.53 15.57 -22.06
N ASP A 374 -4.65 15.27 -22.71
CA ASP A 374 -5.35 16.20 -23.58
C ASP A 374 -5.92 17.39 -22.80
N ILE A 375 -6.43 17.13 -21.58
CA ILE A 375 -6.86 18.20 -20.66
C ILE A 375 -5.70 19.10 -20.26
N LEU A 376 -4.54 18.51 -19.91
CA LEU A 376 -3.38 19.27 -19.46
C LEU A 376 -2.72 20.07 -20.60
N LEU A 377 -2.83 19.58 -21.84
CA LEU A 377 -2.28 20.23 -23.03
C LEU A 377 -3.31 21.15 -23.71
N GLY A 378 -4.59 21.10 -23.31
CA GLY A 378 -5.67 21.87 -23.89
C GLY A 378 -6.11 21.37 -25.26
N ASN A 379 -5.99 20.07 -25.53
CA ASN A 379 -6.46 19.44 -26.76
C ASN A 379 -7.98 19.21 -26.69
N ASP A 380 -8.63 19.22 -27.84
CA ASP A 380 -10.05 18.96 -27.95
C ASP A 380 -10.34 17.45 -27.94
N PRO A 381 -11.49 17.01 -27.35
CA PRO A 381 -11.87 15.60 -27.31
C PRO A 381 -12.30 15.08 -28.69
N ALA A 382 -12.09 13.80 -28.96
CA ALA A 382 -12.59 13.12 -30.14
C ALA A 382 -13.60 12.03 -29.79
N VAL A 383 -14.73 11.98 -30.51
CA VAL A 383 -15.78 10.98 -30.34
C VAL A 383 -16.00 10.25 -31.64
N SER A 384 -15.87 8.92 -31.64
CA SER A 384 -16.10 8.06 -32.79
C SER A 384 -17.29 7.14 -32.51
N ALA A 385 -18.36 7.25 -33.25
CA ALA A 385 -19.52 6.37 -33.20
C ALA A 385 -19.51 5.40 -34.38
N VAL A 386 -19.64 4.11 -34.11
CA VAL A 386 -19.81 3.06 -35.12
C VAL A 386 -21.28 2.63 -35.15
N VAL A 387 -21.91 2.76 -36.32
CA VAL A 387 -23.32 2.57 -36.45
C VAL A 387 -23.59 1.54 -37.54
N GLY A 388 -24.28 0.47 -37.17
CA GLY A 388 -24.81 -0.53 -38.12
C GLY A 388 -25.96 0.03 -38.94
N ARG A 389 -25.95 -0.17 -40.24
CA ARG A 389 -27.06 0.22 -41.12
C ARG A 389 -27.62 -0.97 -41.90
N PRO A 390 -28.97 -1.08 -42.07
CA PRO A 390 -29.57 -2.00 -43.01
C PRO A 390 -29.19 -1.65 -44.46
N ASN A 391 -29.04 -2.67 -45.31
CA ASN A 391 -28.60 -2.52 -46.70
C ASN A 391 -29.43 -1.55 -47.59
N ALA A 392 -30.64 -1.21 -47.18
CA ALA A 392 -31.58 -0.39 -47.95
C ALA A 392 -31.67 1.08 -47.52
N THR A 393 -31.01 1.45 -46.42
CA THR A 393 -31.12 2.80 -45.84
C THR A 393 -29.98 3.70 -46.30
N GLY A 394 -30.31 4.91 -46.79
CA GLY A 394 -29.32 5.93 -47.12
C GLY A 394 -28.64 6.47 -45.85
N ILE A 395 -27.44 7.07 -45.97
CA ILE A 395 -26.79 7.77 -44.87
C ILE A 395 -27.51 9.11 -44.67
N PRO A 396 -28.02 9.41 -43.44
CA PRO A 396 -28.64 10.71 -43.19
C PRO A 396 -27.60 11.83 -43.33
N PRO A 397 -27.93 12.93 -44.01
CA PRO A 397 -27.03 14.04 -44.12
C PRO A 397 -26.83 14.71 -42.76
N ASP A 398 -25.64 15.26 -42.53
CA ASP A 398 -25.28 16.08 -41.35
C ASP A 398 -25.35 15.36 -39.99
N THR A 399 -25.42 14.02 -39.96
CA THR A 399 -25.49 13.23 -38.69
C THR A 399 -24.35 13.58 -37.74
N ALA A 400 -23.12 13.63 -38.23
CA ALA A 400 -21.95 13.98 -37.41
C ALA A 400 -22.05 15.40 -36.83
N THR A 401 -22.48 16.38 -37.63
CA THR A 401 -22.63 17.79 -37.21
C THR A 401 -23.77 17.96 -36.18
N GLN A 402 -24.86 17.18 -36.33
CA GLN A 402 -25.96 17.20 -35.35
C GLN A 402 -25.54 16.59 -34.02
N LEU A 403 -24.82 15.46 -34.05
CA LEU A 403 -24.27 14.79 -32.86
C LEU A 403 -23.27 15.67 -32.18
N ASP A 404 -22.35 16.28 -32.92
CA ASP A 404 -21.36 17.24 -32.43
C ASP A 404 -22.00 18.36 -31.61
N ARG A 405 -22.95 19.10 -32.19
CA ARG A 405 -23.69 20.17 -31.49
C ARG A 405 -24.44 19.70 -30.26
N ARG A 406 -24.83 18.43 -30.23
CA ARG A 406 -25.57 17.86 -29.11
C ARG A 406 -24.62 17.53 -27.95
N ILE A 407 -23.48 16.93 -28.26
CA ILE A 407 -22.44 16.65 -27.28
C ILE A 407 -21.86 17.98 -26.75
N GLU A 408 -21.58 18.95 -27.61
CA GLU A 408 -21.13 20.29 -27.21
C GLU A 408 -22.09 20.95 -26.20
N ARG A 409 -23.40 20.89 -26.47
CA ARG A 409 -24.40 21.46 -25.53
C ARG A 409 -24.49 20.73 -24.22
N ALA A 410 -24.26 19.42 -24.20
CA ALA A 410 -24.33 18.62 -22.98
C ALA A 410 -23.05 18.72 -22.14
N THR A 411 -21.89 18.78 -22.79
CA THR A 411 -20.59 18.72 -22.14
C THR A 411 -19.91 20.09 -21.96
N GLY A 412 -20.36 21.09 -22.76
CA GLY A 412 -19.73 22.42 -22.82
C GLY A 412 -18.37 22.45 -23.53
N ARG A 413 -18.03 21.40 -24.27
CA ARG A 413 -16.77 21.26 -25.03
C ARG A 413 -17.08 20.93 -26.48
N ASP A 414 -16.23 21.40 -27.38
CA ASP A 414 -16.34 21.22 -28.83
C ASP A 414 -15.56 19.94 -29.24
N PRO A 415 -16.23 18.76 -29.42
CA PRO A 415 -15.56 17.53 -29.78
C PRO A 415 -15.38 17.38 -31.29
N ALA A 416 -14.31 16.71 -31.71
CA ALA A 416 -14.20 16.22 -33.08
C ALA A 416 -15.03 14.94 -33.24
N VAL A 417 -16.22 15.03 -33.86
CA VAL A 417 -17.13 13.88 -33.99
C VAL A 417 -16.97 13.16 -35.33
N ARG A 418 -16.77 11.85 -35.27
CA ARG A 418 -16.74 10.96 -36.42
C ARG A 418 -17.86 9.90 -36.29
N VAL A 419 -18.70 9.81 -37.30
CA VAL A 419 -19.72 8.74 -37.38
C VAL A 419 -19.41 7.81 -38.55
N SER A 420 -19.17 6.54 -38.27
CA SER A 420 -18.83 5.51 -39.24
C SER A 420 -20.02 4.56 -39.41
N PHE A 421 -20.56 4.49 -40.63
CA PHE A 421 -21.65 3.58 -40.94
C PHE A 421 -21.10 2.25 -41.50
N VAL A 422 -21.38 1.15 -40.84
CA VAL A 422 -20.94 -0.20 -41.21
C VAL A 422 -22.18 -0.99 -41.73
N VAL A 423 -22.00 -1.71 -42.82
CA VAL A 423 -23.03 -2.61 -43.34
C VAL A 423 -22.78 -3.99 -42.77
N ALA A 424 -23.65 -4.44 -41.87
CA ALA A 424 -23.68 -5.82 -41.41
C ALA A 424 -24.41 -6.71 -42.44
N GLN A 425 -23.73 -7.75 -42.95
CA GLN A 425 -24.38 -8.83 -43.71
C GLN A 425 -24.51 -10.03 -42.78
N GLU A 426 -25.72 -10.35 -42.38
CA GLU A 426 -26.04 -11.62 -41.73
C GLU A 426 -26.24 -12.69 -42.79
N THR A 427 -25.46 -13.77 -42.76
CA THR A 427 -25.54 -14.88 -43.72
C THR A 427 -26.59 -15.94 -43.33
N GLU A 428 -27.01 -16.02 -42.09
CA GLU A 428 -28.13 -16.85 -41.59
C GLU A 428 -28.68 -16.23 -40.28
N PRO A 429 -30.01 -16.36 -40.03
CA PRO A 429 -30.55 -16.00 -38.72
C PRO A 429 -29.92 -16.95 -37.70
N ILE A 430 -29.17 -16.39 -36.75
CA ILE A 430 -28.69 -17.13 -35.58
C ILE A 430 -29.92 -17.67 -34.88
N PRO A 431 -30.11 -19.03 -34.78
CA PRO A 431 -31.26 -19.56 -34.08
C PRO A 431 -31.26 -18.98 -32.67
N PRO A 432 -32.42 -18.56 -32.13
CA PRO A 432 -32.44 -18.03 -30.78
C PRO A 432 -31.79 -19.04 -29.86
N THR A 433 -30.67 -18.67 -29.29
CA THR A 433 -30.07 -19.42 -28.21
C THR A 433 -31.12 -19.48 -27.12
N THR A 434 -31.81 -20.62 -27.01
CA THR A 434 -32.63 -20.93 -25.86
C THR A 434 -31.70 -20.89 -24.66
N GLY A 435 -31.46 -19.66 -24.19
CA GLY A 435 -30.79 -19.39 -22.93
C GLY A 435 -31.69 -19.99 -21.86
N THR A 436 -31.34 -21.18 -21.42
CA THR A 436 -31.84 -21.71 -20.16
C THR A 436 -31.39 -20.73 -19.08
N SER A 437 -32.28 -19.76 -18.82
CA SER A 437 -32.11 -18.89 -17.66
C SER A 437 -32.20 -19.78 -16.42
N THR A 438 -31.07 -20.14 -15.87
CA THR A 438 -30.99 -20.77 -14.56
C THR A 438 -31.45 -19.73 -13.53
N GLY A 439 -32.78 -19.67 -13.33
CA GLY A 439 -33.36 -18.81 -12.31
C GLY A 439 -32.94 -19.32 -10.94
N VAL A 440 -32.07 -18.58 -10.30
CA VAL A 440 -31.80 -18.77 -8.86
C VAL A 440 -33.02 -18.28 -8.09
N ARG A 441 -33.89 -19.22 -7.67
CA ARG A 441 -34.98 -18.92 -6.74
C ARG A 441 -34.38 -18.87 -5.32
N VAL A 442 -34.28 -17.69 -4.77
CA VAL A 442 -33.95 -17.51 -3.35
C VAL A 442 -35.27 -17.63 -2.57
N GLU A 443 -35.46 -18.74 -1.90
CA GLU A 443 -36.56 -18.96 -0.97
C GLU A 443 -36.04 -18.49 0.42
N ALA A 444 -36.62 -17.40 0.91
CA ALA A 444 -36.27 -16.86 2.24
C ALA A 444 -37.05 -17.67 3.29
N ASP A 445 -36.36 -18.59 3.97
CA ASP A 445 -36.86 -19.24 5.17
C ASP A 445 -36.67 -18.29 6.37
N ARG A 446 -37.73 -18.06 7.10
CA ARG A 446 -37.78 -17.24 8.33
C ARG A 446 -37.27 -18.02 9.54
N GLY A 447 -36.01 -18.38 9.53
CA GLY A 447 -35.36 -19.11 10.63
C GLY A 447 -33.85 -19.19 10.44
N GLY A 448 -33.18 -18.13 10.67
CA GLY A 448 -31.80 -17.93 11.18
C GLY A 448 -30.71 -18.95 10.82
N ALA A 449 -30.53 -19.35 9.54
CA ALA A 449 -29.24 -19.88 9.07
C ALA A 449 -29.28 -20.01 7.54
N SER A 450 -28.48 -19.20 6.83
CA SER A 450 -28.37 -19.26 5.37
C SER A 450 -27.58 -20.52 4.96
N ARG A 451 -28.25 -21.48 4.35
CA ARG A 451 -27.62 -22.59 3.62
C ARG A 451 -27.91 -22.42 2.14
N THR A 452 -26.88 -22.15 1.37
CA THR A 452 -26.95 -22.13 -0.10
C THR A 452 -26.87 -23.57 -0.61
N THR A 453 -27.98 -24.11 -1.10
CA THR A 453 -28.00 -25.41 -1.79
C THR A 453 -28.10 -25.14 -3.29
N VAL A 454 -27.06 -25.50 -4.04
CA VAL A 454 -27.06 -25.48 -5.50
C VAL A 454 -27.61 -26.82 -5.96
N ALA A 455 -28.83 -26.85 -6.49
CA ALA A 455 -29.39 -28.01 -7.17
C ALA A 455 -29.13 -27.90 -8.68
N VAL A 456 -28.18 -28.69 -9.18
CA VAL A 456 -28.00 -28.91 -10.63
C VAL A 456 -28.95 -30.01 -11.06
N GLY A 457 -30.04 -29.63 -11.68
CA GLY A 457 -30.95 -30.56 -12.35
C GLY A 457 -30.57 -30.78 -13.81
N SER A 458 -29.94 -31.91 -14.12
CA SER A 458 -29.81 -32.38 -15.48
C SER A 458 -30.90 -33.47 -15.70
N GLU A 459 -32.01 -33.11 -16.35
CA GLU A 459 -32.90 -34.11 -16.96
C GLU A 459 -32.28 -34.53 -18.30
N TYR A 460 -31.69 -35.71 -18.32
CA TYR A 460 -31.50 -36.51 -19.54
C TYR A 460 -32.47 -37.67 -19.47
N GLU A 461 -33.56 -37.55 -20.20
CA GLU A 461 -34.41 -38.67 -20.53
C GLU A 461 -33.83 -39.35 -21.77
N ASN A 462 -33.32 -40.56 -21.66
CA ASN A 462 -33.63 -41.63 -22.61
C ASN A 462 -33.15 -43.03 -22.19
N SER A 463 -34.13 -43.85 -22.00
CA SER A 463 -34.34 -45.27 -22.38
C SER A 463 -33.21 -46.29 -22.20
N ARG A 464 -33.61 -47.32 -21.44
CA ARG A 464 -33.31 -48.75 -21.54
C ARG A 464 -32.10 -49.31 -20.75
N GLY A 465 -32.49 -50.20 -19.85
CA GLY A 465 -31.66 -51.30 -19.36
C GLY A 465 -31.68 -51.55 -17.87
N ALA A 466 -32.65 -52.34 -17.45
CA ALA A 466 -32.74 -52.89 -16.09
C ALA A 466 -31.50 -53.74 -15.74
N ILE A 467 -30.90 -53.52 -14.59
CA ILE A 467 -30.24 -54.57 -13.80
C ILE A 467 -30.33 -54.18 -12.31
N THR A 468 -30.77 -55.14 -11.53
CA THR A 468 -31.14 -55.15 -10.11
C THR A 468 -29.94 -54.89 -9.14
N PRO A 469 -30.23 -54.47 -7.89
CA PRO A 469 -29.25 -54.09 -6.92
C PRO A 469 -28.74 -55.26 -6.05
N THR A 470 -27.50 -55.20 -5.62
CA THR A 470 -27.01 -55.98 -4.46
C THR A 470 -26.51 -55.05 -3.36
N SER A 471 -26.99 -55.39 -2.19
CA SER A 471 -26.86 -54.73 -0.91
C SER A 471 -25.44 -54.73 -0.27
N PRO A 472 -25.28 -54.12 0.93
CA PRO A 472 -24.06 -53.49 1.38
C PRO A 472 -23.21 -54.35 2.37
N VAL A 473 -21.96 -53.97 2.54
CA VAL A 473 -21.16 -54.42 3.69
C VAL A 473 -20.52 -53.20 4.36
N ARG A 474 -20.85 -53.05 5.64
CA ARG A 474 -20.07 -52.34 6.66
C ARG A 474 -19.00 -53.30 7.22
N PRO A 475 -18.01 -52.89 8.00
CA PRO A 475 -17.99 -51.80 8.96
C PRO A 475 -17.08 -50.60 8.59
#